data_120f147d5c5f982cf461b6c7875601c1
#
_entry.id   120f147d5c5f982cf461b6c7875601c1
#
_cell.length_a   1.000
_cell.length_b   1.000
_cell.length_c   1.000
_cell.angle_alpha   90.00
_cell.angle_beta   90.00
_cell.angle_gamma   90.00
#
_symmetry.space_group_name_H-M   'P 1'
#
loop_
_entity.id
_entity.type
_entity.pdbx_description
1 polymer ?
#
loop_
_entity_poly.entity_id
_entity_poly.type
_entity_poly.pdbx_seq_one_letter_code
_entity_poly.pdbx_strand_id
1 'polypeptide(L)'
;MIVGTLRILPAPERRAQVLEVFRAIQEPVLTQPGCLACHVYEERAPEPAVVLVESWESEAALRAHIRTESYSRILGAIELSGAPPEIRFDYVSTTAGMELIEQSRTPQPGPDLVGTGDKS
;
A
#
# COMPACT_ATOMS: atom_id res chain seq x y z
N MET A 1 -1.56 -10.04 -7.77
CA MET A 1 -1.06 -8.71 -7.42
C MET A 1 -0.69 -8.65 -5.95
N ILE A 2 0.38 -7.98 -5.66
CA ILE A 2 0.85 -7.81 -4.28
C ILE A 2 0.91 -6.32 -3.99
N VAL A 3 0.33 -5.91 -2.86
CA VAL A 3 0.35 -4.51 -2.44
C VAL A 3 1.26 -4.41 -1.23
N GLY A 4 2.33 -3.63 -1.37
CA GLY A 4 3.24 -3.35 -0.27
C GLY A 4 2.89 -2.00 0.34
N THR A 5 2.75 -1.97 1.64
CA THR A 5 2.47 -0.75 2.38
C THR A 5 3.54 -0.54 3.42
N LEU A 6 4.15 0.62 3.38
CA LEU A 6 5.14 1.03 4.36
C LEU A 6 4.64 2.32 4.99
N ARG A 7 4.44 2.29 6.31
CA ARG A 7 3.98 3.46 7.05
C ARG A 7 4.99 3.78 8.13
N ILE A 8 5.52 4.99 8.11
CA ILE A 8 6.51 5.40 9.10
C ILE A 8 6.11 6.75 9.71
N LEU A 9 6.60 6.97 10.94
CA LEU A 9 6.39 8.19 11.68
C LEU A 9 7.75 8.85 11.88
N PRO A 10 8.20 9.67 10.91
CA PRO A 10 9.48 10.33 11.06
C PRO A 10 9.45 11.32 12.21
N ALA A 11 10.58 11.49 12.90
CA ALA A 11 10.71 12.61 13.81
C ALA A 11 10.48 13.88 13.00
N PRO A 12 9.88 14.93 13.62
CA PRO A 12 9.52 16.14 12.86
C PRO A 12 10.68 16.72 12.06
N GLU A 13 11.89 16.69 12.59
CA GLU A 13 13.05 17.25 11.90
C GLU A 13 13.54 16.36 10.77
N ARG A 14 13.03 15.13 10.64
CA ARG A 14 13.42 14.20 9.58
C ARG A 14 12.35 14.03 8.51
N ARG A 15 11.17 14.60 8.75
CA ARG A 15 10.02 14.37 7.86
C ARG A 15 10.30 14.80 6.42
N ALA A 16 10.88 15.97 6.23
CA ALA A 16 11.17 16.47 4.89
C ALA A 16 12.14 15.54 4.16
N GLN A 17 13.13 15.01 4.87
CA GLN A 17 14.11 14.11 4.28
C GLN A 17 13.46 12.80 3.84
N VAL A 18 12.56 12.24 4.65
CA VAL A 18 11.84 11.01 4.29
C VAL A 18 11.00 11.24 3.05
N LEU A 19 10.24 12.35 3.01
CA LEU A 19 9.43 12.67 1.85
C LEU A 19 10.26 12.84 0.60
N GLU A 20 11.41 13.47 0.72
CA GLU A 20 12.30 13.66 -0.41
C GLU A 20 12.78 12.32 -0.97
N VAL A 21 13.16 11.39 -0.09
CA VAL A 21 13.61 10.06 -0.53
C VAL A 21 12.48 9.33 -1.23
N PHE A 22 11.30 9.29 -0.62
CA PHE A 22 10.17 8.55 -1.22
C PHE A 22 9.76 9.13 -2.56
N ARG A 23 9.72 10.45 -2.68
CA ARG A 23 9.36 11.08 -3.95
C ARG A 23 10.43 10.87 -5.00
N ALA A 24 11.69 10.84 -4.59
CA ALA A 24 12.80 10.65 -5.53
C ALA A 24 12.82 9.23 -6.10
N ILE A 25 12.40 8.22 -5.32
CA ILE A 25 12.39 6.83 -5.82
C ILE A 25 11.11 6.48 -6.55
N GLN A 26 10.11 7.32 -6.51
CA GLN A 26 8.81 7.00 -7.07
C GLN A 26 8.88 6.69 -8.56
N GLU A 27 9.50 7.55 -9.35
CA GLU A 27 9.59 7.34 -10.79
C GLU A 27 10.49 6.17 -11.16
N PRO A 28 11.71 6.05 -10.59
CA PRO A 28 12.53 4.88 -10.85
C PRO A 28 11.84 3.56 -10.50
N VAL A 29 11.07 3.52 -9.41
CA VAL A 29 10.35 2.31 -9.02
C VAL A 29 9.27 1.98 -10.05
N LEU A 30 8.55 3.00 -10.52
CA LEU A 30 7.50 2.81 -11.53
C LEU A 30 8.02 2.20 -12.82
N THR A 31 9.31 2.39 -13.14
CA THR A 31 9.88 1.82 -14.36
C THR A 31 10.40 0.41 -14.17
N GLN A 32 10.39 -0.12 -12.95
CA GLN A 32 10.86 -1.48 -12.72
C GLN A 32 9.86 -2.49 -13.28
N PRO A 33 10.35 -3.62 -13.84
CA PRO A 33 9.46 -4.62 -14.41
C PRO A 33 8.46 -5.12 -13.38
N GLY A 34 7.19 -5.14 -13.76
CA GLY A 34 6.12 -5.65 -12.89
C GLY A 34 5.60 -4.66 -11.88
N CYS A 35 6.10 -3.44 -11.83
CA CYS A 35 5.54 -2.42 -10.96
C CYS A 35 4.26 -1.87 -11.58
N LEU A 36 3.16 -1.95 -10.83
CA LEU A 36 1.86 -1.48 -11.29
C LEU A 36 1.56 -0.08 -10.78
N ALA A 37 2.08 0.27 -9.60
CA ALA A 37 1.83 1.58 -8.99
C ALA A 37 2.84 1.85 -7.89
N CYS A 38 3.11 3.13 -7.66
CA CYS A 38 3.97 3.57 -6.56
C CYS A 38 3.50 4.95 -6.15
N HIS A 39 2.94 5.06 -4.94
CA HIS A 39 2.36 6.30 -4.46
C HIS A 39 2.90 6.66 -3.09
N VAL A 40 3.03 7.96 -2.85
CA VAL A 40 3.46 8.50 -1.56
C VAL A 40 2.30 9.29 -0.99
N TYR A 41 1.95 9.01 0.26
CA TYR A 41 0.86 9.70 0.94
C TYR A 41 1.34 10.26 2.26
N GLU A 42 0.71 11.34 2.69
CA GLU A 42 0.95 11.93 4.00
C GLU A 42 -0.35 11.86 4.79
N GLU A 43 -0.29 11.22 5.95
CA GLU A 43 -1.41 11.23 6.89
C GLU A 43 -1.25 12.37 7.87
N ARG A 44 -2.36 12.96 8.26
CA ARG A 44 -2.34 14.02 9.28
C ARG A 44 -2.84 13.51 10.61
N ALA A 45 -3.86 12.67 10.59
CA ALA A 45 -4.51 12.18 11.79
C ALA A 45 -4.67 10.68 11.67
N PRO A 46 -4.57 9.96 12.77
CA PRO A 46 -4.29 10.46 14.11
C PRO A 46 -2.83 10.91 14.29
N GLU A 47 -1.93 10.52 13.38
CA GLU A 47 -0.51 10.81 13.48
C GLU A 47 0.01 11.27 12.13
N PRO A 48 1.06 12.12 12.10
CA PRO A 48 1.60 12.64 10.84
C PRO A 48 2.51 11.61 10.17
N ALA A 49 1.94 10.51 9.72
CA ALA A 49 2.70 9.44 9.09
C ALA A 49 3.00 9.74 7.64
N VAL A 50 4.05 9.12 7.13
CA VAL A 50 4.38 9.10 5.71
C VAL A 50 4.19 7.67 5.24
N VAL A 51 3.46 7.49 4.14
CA VAL A 51 3.05 6.17 3.66
C VAL A 51 3.52 5.99 2.23
N LEU A 52 4.18 4.87 1.97
CA LEU A 52 4.56 4.46 0.62
C LEU A 52 3.76 3.22 0.28
N VAL A 53 3.01 3.28 -0.83
CA VAL A 53 2.19 2.15 -1.28
C VAL A 53 2.64 1.75 -2.68
N GLU A 54 3.00 0.49 -2.84
CA GLU A 54 3.44 -0.06 -4.12
C GLU A 54 2.60 -1.26 -4.49
N SER A 55 2.33 -1.41 -5.78
CA SER A 55 1.63 -2.60 -6.27
C SER A 55 2.50 -3.31 -7.29
N TRP A 56 2.59 -4.63 -7.17
CA TRP A 56 3.45 -5.47 -8.01
C TRP A 56 2.63 -6.59 -8.62
N GLU A 57 2.92 -6.91 -9.89
CA GLU A 57 2.13 -7.92 -10.58
C GLU A 57 2.43 -9.33 -10.08
N SER A 58 3.60 -9.56 -9.48
CA SER A 58 4.00 -10.90 -9.04
C SER A 58 4.99 -10.81 -7.90
N GLU A 59 5.15 -11.93 -7.19
CA GLU A 59 6.13 -12.01 -6.13
C GLU A 59 7.55 -11.91 -6.69
N ALA A 60 7.80 -12.45 -7.89
CA ALA A 60 9.11 -12.35 -8.50
C ALA A 60 9.50 -10.89 -8.76
N ALA A 61 8.54 -10.08 -9.23
CA ALA A 61 8.79 -8.66 -9.46
C ALA A 61 9.06 -7.94 -8.15
N LEU A 62 8.27 -8.25 -7.10
CA LEU A 62 8.49 -7.66 -5.80
C LEU A 62 9.85 -8.01 -5.24
N ARG A 63 10.26 -9.28 -5.33
CA ARG A 63 11.55 -9.70 -4.81
C ARG A 63 12.70 -9.04 -5.57
N ALA A 64 12.55 -8.86 -6.87
CA ALA A 64 13.56 -8.15 -7.66
C ALA A 64 13.68 -6.70 -7.21
N HIS A 65 12.54 -6.05 -6.96
CA HIS A 65 12.50 -4.68 -6.44
C HIS A 65 13.24 -4.57 -5.10
N ILE A 66 13.02 -5.52 -4.20
CA ILE A 66 13.64 -5.48 -2.87
C ILE A 66 15.16 -5.54 -2.96
N ARG A 67 15.69 -6.07 -4.05
CA ARG A 67 17.14 -6.16 -4.24
C ARG A 67 17.76 -4.96 -4.95
N THR A 68 16.97 -3.94 -5.27
CA THR A 68 17.47 -2.78 -6.01
C THR A 68 18.08 -1.71 -5.11
N GLU A 69 18.80 -0.81 -5.74
CA GLU A 69 19.35 0.38 -5.06
C GLU A 69 18.22 1.26 -4.52
N SER A 70 17.12 1.38 -5.26
CA SER A 70 15.98 2.14 -4.80
C SER A 70 15.47 1.62 -3.45
N TYR A 71 15.44 0.29 -3.29
CA TYR A 71 14.98 -0.28 -2.03
C TYR A 71 15.97 0.00 -0.89
N SER A 72 17.26 0.05 -1.20
CA SER A 72 18.26 0.43 -0.18
C SER A 72 17.97 1.83 0.34
N ARG A 73 17.54 2.73 -0.54
CA ARG A 73 17.18 4.09 -0.13
C ARG A 73 15.91 4.10 0.72
N ILE A 74 14.95 3.22 0.40
CA ILE A 74 13.75 3.06 1.21
C ILE A 74 14.13 2.58 2.61
N LEU A 75 15.03 1.59 2.70
CA LEU A 75 15.48 1.08 3.99
C LEU A 75 16.15 2.18 4.81
N GLY A 76 16.93 3.05 4.17
CA GLY A 76 17.54 4.17 4.84
C GLY A 76 16.51 5.13 5.42
N ALA A 77 15.42 5.36 4.67
CA ALA A 77 14.34 6.22 5.15
C ALA A 77 13.61 5.59 6.34
N ILE A 78 13.45 4.27 6.32
CA ILE A 78 12.81 3.55 7.43
C ILE A 78 13.56 3.79 8.73
N GLU A 79 14.88 3.86 8.67
CA GLU A 79 15.69 4.09 9.86
C GLU A 79 15.46 5.47 10.49
N LEU A 80 14.83 6.38 9.74
CA LEU A 80 14.52 7.72 10.24
C LEU A 80 13.16 7.78 10.94
N SER A 81 12.48 6.64 11.06
CA SER A 81 11.21 6.59 11.77
C SER A 81 11.44 6.76 13.27
N GLY A 82 10.63 7.60 13.90
CA GLY A 82 10.71 7.83 15.34
C GLY A 82 9.94 6.80 16.14
N ALA A 83 9.14 5.96 15.46
CA ALA A 83 8.39 4.87 16.06
C ALA A 83 8.59 3.65 15.18
N PRO A 84 8.27 2.44 15.68
CA PRO A 84 8.41 1.23 14.85
C PRO A 84 7.63 1.37 13.56
N PRO A 85 8.25 1.10 12.40
CA PRO A 85 7.56 1.20 11.12
C PRO A 85 6.56 0.06 10.96
N GLU A 86 5.52 0.32 10.17
CA GLU A 86 4.58 -0.73 9.76
C GLU A 86 4.92 -1.11 8.33
N ILE A 87 5.23 -2.39 8.14
CA ILE A 87 5.57 -2.91 6.80
C ILE A 87 4.67 -4.11 6.56
N ARG A 88 3.95 -4.07 5.42
CA ARG A 88 2.98 -5.11 5.13
C ARG A 88 2.94 -5.39 3.65
N PHE A 89 2.84 -6.68 3.30
CA PHE A 89 2.65 -7.12 1.92
C PHE A 89 1.37 -7.93 1.86
N ASP A 90 0.40 -7.44 1.09
CA ASP A 90 -0.91 -8.10 0.96
C ASP A 90 -0.98 -8.77 -0.40
N TYR A 91 -1.18 -10.08 -0.40
CA TYR A 91 -1.34 -10.85 -1.62
C TYR A 91 -2.81 -10.83 -2.00
N VAL A 92 -3.13 -10.13 -3.09
CA VAL A 92 -4.50 -9.90 -3.50
C VAL A 92 -4.94 -10.99 -4.45
N SER A 93 -5.95 -11.75 -4.06
CA SER A 93 -6.50 -12.81 -4.90
C SER A 93 -7.71 -12.34 -5.72
N THR A 94 -8.43 -11.33 -5.22
CA THR A 94 -9.65 -10.86 -5.85
C THR A 94 -9.79 -9.37 -5.65
N THR A 95 -10.26 -8.67 -6.68
CA THR A 95 -10.54 -7.25 -6.62
C THR A 95 -11.94 -7.03 -7.17
N ALA A 96 -12.75 -6.25 -6.44
CA ALA A 96 -14.09 -5.87 -6.89
C ALA A 96 -14.16 -4.37 -7.07
N GLY A 97 -15.03 -3.92 -7.93
CA GLY A 97 -15.21 -2.51 -8.22
C GLY A 97 -16.63 -2.07 -7.95
N MET A 98 -17.12 -1.16 -8.81
CA MET A 98 -18.45 -0.57 -8.65
C MET A 98 -19.55 -1.62 -8.56
N GLU A 99 -19.36 -2.75 -9.22
CA GLU A 99 -20.38 -3.81 -9.22
C GLU A 99 -20.67 -4.32 -7.81
N LEU A 100 -19.68 -4.31 -6.91
CA LEU A 100 -19.92 -4.73 -5.53
C LEU A 100 -20.86 -3.75 -4.83
N ILE A 101 -20.71 -2.47 -5.08
CA ILE A 101 -21.58 -1.45 -4.51
C ILE A 101 -23.00 -1.65 -5.01
N GLU A 102 -23.16 -1.82 -6.33
CA GLU A 102 -24.47 -1.99 -6.94
C GLU A 102 -25.16 -3.23 -6.43
N GLN A 103 -24.41 -4.35 -6.34
CA GLN A 103 -24.97 -5.61 -5.84
C GLN A 103 -25.40 -5.48 -4.38
N SER A 104 -24.61 -4.78 -3.57
CA SER A 104 -24.90 -4.66 -2.14
C SER A 104 -26.11 -3.76 -1.87
N ARG A 105 -26.35 -2.78 -2.74
CA ARG A 105 -27.47 -1.86 -2.57
C ARG A 105 -28.75 -2.33 -3.29
N THR A 106 -28.66 -3.39 -4.10
CA THR A 106 -29.82 -3.90 -4.80
C THR A 106 -30.58 -4.84 -3.87
N PRO A 107 -31.89 -4.68 -3.73
CA PRO A 107 -32.67 -5.59 -2.87
C PRO A 107 -32.58 -7.02 -3.36
N GLN A 108 -32.38 -7.95 -2.43
CA GLN A 108 -32.31 -9.36 -2.77
C GLN A 108 -33.69 -9.88 -3.11
N PRO A 109 -33.80 -10.69 -4.17
CA PRO A 109 -35.08 -11.29 -4.48
C PRO A 109 -35.39 -12.40 -3.48
N GLY A 110 -36.67 -12.55 -3.22
CA GLY A 110 -37.16 -13.69 -2.49
C GLY A 110 -36.52 -13.93 -1.16
N PRO A 111 -36.98 -14.77 -0.53
CA PRO A 111 -36.77 -15.10 0.83
C PRO A 111 -35.56 -15.86 1.15
N ASP A 112 -35.44 -15.89 0.79
CA ASP A 112 -34.84 -16.38 1.00
C ASP A 112 -34.17 -16.72 1.68
N LEU A 113 -33.99 -17.00 1.74
CA LEU A 113 -33.42 -17.34 2.03
C LEU A 113 -32.92 -17.40 3.05
N VAL A 114 -32.82 -17.69 3.35
CA VAL A 114 -32.52 -17.78 4.12
C VAL A 114 -31.69 -17.40 4.85
N GLY A 115 -31.44 -17.22 5.06
CA GLY A 115 -30.80 -16.78 5.61
C GLY A 115 -29.91 -16.60 6.13
N THR A 116 -29.48 -16.66 6.05
CA THR A 116 -28.69 -16.50 6.33
C THR A 116 -28.01 -15.69 6.69
N GLY A 117 -27.72 -15.55 6.83
CA GLY A 117 -27.19 -14.79 7.06
C GLY A 117 -26.36 -14.15 7.33
N ASP A 118 -25.84 -13.93 7.07
CA ASP A 118 -25.04 -13.32 7.16
C ASP A 118 -24.75 -12.37 7.31
N LYS A 119 -24.53 -12.19 7.58
CA LYS A 119 -24.27 -11.22 7.63
C LYS A 119 -23.39 -10.65 7.76
N SER A 120 -22.84 -10.46 7.59
CA SER A 120 -22.11 -9.73 7.61
C SER A 120 -21.82 -8.94 7.29
#